data_2bcff1d21eb2648eb394958f22d172df
#
_entry.id   2bcff1d21eb2648eb394958f22d172df
#
_cell.length_a   1.000
_cell.length_b   1.000
_cell.length_c   1.000
_cell.angle_alpha   90.00
_cell.angle_beta   90.00
_cell.angle_gamma   90.00
#
_symmetry.space_group_name_H-M   'P 1'
#
loop_
_entity.id
_entity.type
_entity.pdbx_description
1 polymer ?
#
loop_
_entity_poly.entity_id
_entity_poly.type
_entity_poly.pdbx_seq_one_letter_code
_entity_poly.pdbx_strand_id
1 'polypeptide(L)'
;MAGSVNKVILVGNLGRDPEVKSMQDGRSLVNMSVATSETWRDRQSGERKERTEWHRVVIFNEKLAEVAQKFLKKGAKVYLEGQLSTRKWTDQSGQERYTTEVVLPRFGGSLTMLDGRNGDRKSTRLNSS
;
A
#
# COMPACT_ATOMS: atom_id res chain seq x y z
N MET A 1 13.73 10.77 21.64
CA MET A 1 14.05 12.09 21.17
C MET A 1 13.22 12.46 19.95
N ALA A 2 12.52 13.52 20.01
CA ALA A 2 11.80 13.99 18.85
C ALA A 2 12.76 14.78 17.96
N GLY A 3 12.59 14.81 16.71
CA GLY A 3 13.43 15.52 15.79
C GLY A 3 13.44 14.88 14.41
N SER A 4 12.69 13.80 14.26
CA SER A 4 12.61 13.15 12.95
C SER A 4 11.18 12.69 12.69
N VAL A 5 10.88 12.49 11.43
CA VAL A 5 9.59 12.00 10.99
C VAL A 5 9.84 10.91 9.96
N ASN A 6 9.11 9.82 10.11
CA ASN A 6 9.12 8.76 9.11
C ASN A 6 7.67 8.50 8.71
N LYS A 7 7.25 9.06 7.61
CA LYS A 7 5.87 8.96 7.17
C LYS A 7 5.82 8.85 5.65
N VAL A 8 5.06 7.88 5.18
CA VAL A 8 4.85 7.64 3.76
C VAL A 8 3.35 7.71 3.48
N ILE A 9 2.99 8.44 2.46
CA ILE A 9 1.60 8.54 2.01
C ILE A 9 1.56 8.01 0.58
N LEU A 10 0.66 7.08 0.33
CA LEU A 10 0.46 6.54 -1.01
C LEU A 10 -0.99 6.63 -1.40
N VAL A 11 -1.23 7.02 -2.64
CA VAL A 11 -2.53 6.90 -3.28
C VAL A 11 -2.30 6.12 -4.56
N GLY A 12 -2.91 4.95 -4.66
CA GLY A 12 -2.67 4.12 -5.84
C GLY A 12 -3.62 2.94 -5.87
N ASN A 13 -3.33 2.01 -6.76
CA ASN A 13 -4.20 0.87 -6.99
C ASN A 13 -3.48 -0.42 -6.66
N LEU A 14 -4.22 -1.37 -6.09
CA LEU A 14 -3.66 -2.68 -5.79
C LEU A 14 -3.37 -3.43 -7.06
N GLY A 15 -2.19 -4.05 -7.13
CA GLY A 15 -1.80 -4.85 -8.27
C GLY A 15 -2.31 -6.27 -8.20
N ARG A 16 -2.73 -6.69 -7.02
CA ARG A 16 -3.26 -8.04 -6.80
C ARG A 16 -4.07 -8.02 -5.52
N ASP A 17 -4.80 -9.10 -5.27
CA ASP A 17 -5.57 -9.22 -4.03
C ASP A 17 -4.63 -9.19 -2.83
N PRO A 18 -5.06 -8.60 -1.71
CA PRO A 18 -4.26 -8.64 -0.49
C PRO A 18 -3.97 -10.06 -0.04
N GLU A 19 -2.76 -10.27 0.42
CA GLU A 19 -2.34 -11.59 0.90
C GLU A 19 -2.30 -11.58 2.41
N VAL A 20 -3.03 -12.50 3.02
CA VAL A 20 -3.11 -12.61 4.47
C VAL A 20 -2.09 -13.63 4.94
N LYS A 21 -1.32 -13.27 5.94
CA LYS A 21 -0.34 -14.18 6.54
C LYS A 21 -0.54 -14.22 8.05
N SER A 22 -0.31 -15.40 8.62
CA SER A 22 -0.38 -15.58 10.06
C SER A 22 1.01 -15.43 10.65
N MET A 23 1.08 -14.72 11.78
CA MET A 23 2.31 -14.61 12.52
C MET A 23 2.37 -15.71 13.59
N GLN A 24 3.54 -15.91 14.14
CA GLN A 24 3.74 -16.97 15.12
C GLN A 24 2.88 -16.80 16.37
N ASP A 25 2.55 -15.56 16.70
CA ASP A 25 1.75 -15.27 17.88
C ASP A 25 0.24 -15.36 17.60
N GLY A 26 -0.13 -15.85 16.44
CA GLY A 26 -1.54 -16.02 16.10
C GLY A 26 -2.20 -14.81 15.45
N ARG A 27 -1.50 -13.73 15.34
CA ARG A 27 -2.05 -12.54 14.68
C ARG A 27 -1.87 -12.63 13.18
N SER A 28 -2.70 -11.88 12.48
CA SER A 28 -2.63 -11.81 11.03
C SER A 28 -1.99 -10.51 10.59
N LEU A 29 -1.28 -10.59 9.49
CA LEU A 29 -0.82 -9.40 8.80
C LEU A 29 -1.25 -9.51 7.35
N VAL A 30 -1.27 -8.38 6.65
CA VAL A 30 -1.66 -8.35 5.25
C VAL A 30 -0.54 -7.73 4.44
N ASN A 31 -0.19 -8.41 3.35
CA ASN A 31 0.76 -7.88 2.37
C ASN A 31 -0.02 -7.39 1.16
N MET A 32 0.34 -6.22 0.69
CA MET A 32 -0.27 -5.64 -0.50
C MET A 32 0.80 -5.09 -1.42
N SER A 33 0.47 -5.02 -2.69
CA SER A 33 1.29 -4.36 -3.69
C SER A 33 0.48 -3.19 -4.25
N VAL A 34 0.99 -1.98 -4.08
CA VAL A 34 0.29 -0.78 -4.50
C VAL A 34 1.08 -0.09 -5.60
N ALA A 35 0.41 0.20 -6.70
CA ALA A 35 1.03 0.86 -7.85
C ALA A 35 0.70 2.34 -7.81
N THR A 36 1.73 3.16 -7.94
CA THR A 36 1.55 4.59 -8.18
C THR A 36 2.10 4.90 -9.55
N SER A 37 1.32 5.63 -10.34
CA SER A 37 1.68 5.91 -11.72
C SER A 37 1.67 7.41 -11.97
N GLU A 38 2.59 7.82 -12.81
CA GLU A 38 2.56 9.19 -13.30
C GLU A 38 2.69 9.17 -14.81
N THR A 39 2.05 10.13 -15.45
CA THR A 39 2.10 10.27 -16.89
C THR A 39 2.54 11.69 -17.23
N TRP A 40 3.26 11.82 -18.33
CA TRP A 40 3.69 13.12 -18.78
C TRP A 40 3.89 13.05 -20.29
N ARG A 41 4.01 14.22 -20.90
CA ARG A 41 4.29 14.31 -22.31
C ARG A 41 5.75 14.64 -22.49
N ASP A 42 6.44 13.83 -23.29
CA ASP A 42 7.83 14.07 -23.60
C ASP A 42 7.93 15.28 -24.51
N ARG A 43 8.74 16.26 -24.13
CA ARG A 43 8.88 17.50 -24.88
C ARG A 43 9.50 17.29 -26.24
N GLN A 44 10.41 16.34 -26.34
CA GLN A 44 11.14 16.14 -27.59
C GLN A 44 10.32 15.35 -28.59
N SER A 45 9.71 14.28 -28.17
CA SER A 45 8.97 13.41 -29.08
C SER A 45 7.50 13.72 -29.17
N GLY A 46 6.97 14.47 -28.20
CA GLY A 46 5.54 14.69 -28.09
C GLY A 46 4.75 13.50 -27.64
N GLU A 47 5.43 12.39 -27.33
CA GLU A 47 4.78 11.17 -26.91
C GLU A 47 4.36 11.22 -25.46
N ARG A 48 3.29 10.52 -25.18
CA ARG A 48 2.82 10.34 -23.81
C ARG A 48 3.63 9.24 -23.16
N LYS A 49 4.21 9.54 -22.03
CA LYS A 49 5.02 8.59 -21.26
C LYS A 49 4.35 8.27 -19.95
N GLU A 50 4.59 7.06 -19.47
CA GLU A 50 4.04 6.62 -18.20
C GLU A 50 5.09 5.88 -17.40
N ARG A 51 5.08 6.07 -16.10
CA ARG A 51 5.97 5.37 -15.21
C ARG A 51 5.18 4.88 -14.01
N THR A 52 5.34 3.60 -13.67
CA THR A 52 4.66 2.99 -12.54
C THR A 52 5.68 2.50 -11.54
N GLU A 53 5.46 2.86 -10.28
CA GLU A 53 6.26 2.33 -9.17
C GLU A 53 5.39 1.37 -8.37
N TRP A 54 5.98 0.25 -7.99
CA TRP A 54 5.30 -0.77 -7.20
C TRP A 54 5.81 -0.70 -5.78
N HIS A 55 4.90 -0.53 -4.84
CA HIS A 55 5.25 -0.38 -3.42
C HIS A 55 4.76 -1.57 -2.65
N ARG A 56 5.66 -2.17 -1.88
CA ARG A 56 5.29 -3.26 -1.00
C ARG A 56 4.77 -2.67 0.30
N VAL A 57 3.57 -3.06 0.68
CA VAL A 57 2.88 -2.54 1.87
C VAL A 57 2.56 -3.70 2.79
N VAL A 58 2.90 -3.54 4.06
CA VAL A 58 2.62 -4.56 5.08
C VAL A 58 1.78 -3.91 6.16
N ILE A 59 0.65 -4.52 6.48
CA ILE A 59 -0.29 -3.99 7.46
C ILE A 59 -0.26 -4.87 8.69
N PHE A 60 0.25 -4.31 9.79
CA PHE A 60 0.23 -4.97 11.09
C PHE A 60 -0.95 -4.53 11.96
N ASN A 61 -1.55 -3.39 11.64
CA ASN A 61 -2.72 -2.89 12.34
C ASN A 61 -3.89 -3.83 12.09
N GLU A 62 -4.43 -4.42 13.15
CA GLU A 62 -5.43 -5.48 13.01
C GLU A 62 -6.72 -5.00 12.37
N LYS A 63 -7.16 -3.80 12.74
CA LYS A 63 -8.39 -3.26 12.15
C LYS A 63 -8.21 -2.98 10.66
N LEU A 64 -7.08 -2.38 10.31
CA LEU A 64 -6.81 -2.06 8.91
C LEU A 64 -6.58 -3.33 8.10
N ALA A 65 -5.96 -4.33 8.70
CA ALA A 65 -5.78 -5.61 8.02
C ALA A 65 -7.12 -6.27 7.73
N GLU A 66 -8.05 -6.16 8.67
CA GLU A 66 -9.39 -6.71 8.48
C GLU A 66 -10.13 -5.99 7.36
N VAL A 67 -10.03 -4.66 7.32
CA VAL A 67 -10.64 -3.88 6.25
C VAL A 67 -10.06 -4.29 4.90
N ALA A 68 -8.75 -4.45 4.83
CA ALA A 68 -8.09 -4.85 3.59
C ALA A 68 -8.58 -6.22 3.13
N GLN A 69 -8.66 -7.18 4.05
CA GLN A 69 -9.14 -8.51 3.73
C GLN A 69 -10.56 -8.51 3.19
N LYS A 70 -11.43 -7.73 3.82
CA LYS A 70 -12.84 -7.79 3.51
C LYS A 70 -13.21 -7.01 2.27
N PHE A 71 -12.54 -5.89 2.03
CA PHE A 71 -13.02 -4.94 1.04
C PHE A 71 -12.09 -4.67 -0.11
N LEU A 72 -10.81 -4.98 0.01
CA LEU A 72 -9.86 -4.64 -1.05
C LEU A 72 -9.62 -5.82 -1.97
N LYS A 73 -9.47 -5.51 -3.25
CA LYS A 73 -9.20 -6.49 -4.30
C LYS A 73 -8.25 -5.89 -5.29
N LYS A 74 -7.71 -6.74 -6.15
CA LYS A 74 -6.91 -6.27 -7.27
C LYS A 74 -7.64 -5.13 -7.99
N GLY A 75 -6.94 -4.05 -8.23
CA GLY A 75 -7.48 -2.88 -8.92
C GLY A 75 -8.10 -1.83 -8.01
N ALA A 76 -8.36 -2.16 -6.74
CA ALA A 76 -8.96 -1.20 -5.82
C ALA A 76 -8.03 -0.02 -5.59
N LYS A 77 -8.63 1.17 -5.50
CA LYS A 77 -7.86 2.39 -5.26
C LYS A 77 -7.91 2.72 -3.78
N VAL A 78 -6.74 3.02 -3.21
CA VAL A 78 -6.64 3.29 -1.78
C VAL A 78 -5.75 4.49 -1.52
N TYR A 79 -6.03 5.14 -0.38
CA TYR A 79 -5.14 6.10 0.25
C TYR A 79 -4.62 5.42 1.51
N LEU A 80 -3.31 5.47 1.73
CA LEU A 80 -2.77 4.93 2.96
C LEU A 80 -1.64 5.78 3.50
N GLU A 81 -1.45 5.69 4.81
CA GLU A 81 -0.33 6.30 5.50
C GLU A 81 0.37 5.23 6.30
N GLY A 82 1.67 5.22 6.22
CA GLY A 82 2.48 4.31 6.99
C GLY A 82 3.85 4.89 7.20
N GLN A 83 4.81 4.03 7.41
CA GLN A 83 6.19 4.44 7.58
C GLN A 83 7.10 3.53 6.79
N LEU A 84 8.25 4.05 6.44
CA LEU A 84 9.23 3.30 5.67
C LEU A 84 10.01 2.40 6.63
N SER A 85 10.16 1.15 6.26
CA SER A 85 10.87 0.18 7.10
C SER A 85 11.70 -0.74 6.22
N THR A 86 12.93 -0.97 6.62
CA THR A 86 13.83 -1.88 5.92
C THR A 86 14.11 -3.07 6.81
N ARG A 87 13.91 -4.26 6.26
CA ARG A 87 14.21 -5.48 6.99
C ARG A 87 15.28 -6.26 6.25
N LYS A 88 16.04 -7.00 7.01
CA LYS A 88 17.10 -7.85 6.53
C LYS A 88 16.62 -9.29 6.51
N TRP A 89 16.95 -10.03 5.47
CA TRP A 89 16.57 -11.42 5.37
C TRP A 89 17.64 -12.17 4.59
N THR A 90 17.60 -13.48 4.67
CA THR A 90 18.59 -14.34 4.01
C THR A 90 17.87 -15.12 2.92
N ASP A 91 18.41 -15.09 1.70
CA ASP A 91 17.80 -15.81 0.60
C ASP A 91 18.24 -17.26 0.61
N GLN A 92 17.77 -18.02 -0.38
CA GLN A 92 18.03 -19.45 -0.46
C GLN A 92 19.51 -19.79 -0.62
N SER A 93 20.26 -18.86 -1.21
CA SER A 93 21.70 -19.08 -1.40
C SER A 93 22.52 -18.71 -0.18
N GLY A 94 21.89 -18.25 0.90
CA GLY A 94 22.57 -17.84 2.11
C GLY A 94 23.05 -16.40 2.10
N GLN A 95 22.67 -15.63 1.10
CA GLN A 95 23.10 -14.27 0.96
C GLN A 95 22.14 -13.32 1.65
N GLU A 96 22.71 -12.32 2.35
CA GLU A 96 21.89 -11.32 3.04
C GLU A 96 21.26 -10.37 2.05
N ARG A 97 19.97 -10.07 2.27
CA ARG A 97 19.21 -9.17 1.44
C ARG A 97 18.50 -8.17 2.31
N TYR A 98 18.15 -7.03 1.72
CA TYR A 98 17.39 -5.99 2.40
C TYR A 98 16.16 -5.67 1.56
N THR A 99 15.03 -5.50 2.23
CA THR A 99 13.78 -5.13 1.57
C THR A 99 13.19 -3.93 2.29
N THR A 100 12.88 -2.89 1.53
CA THR A 100 12.25 -1.69 2.07
C THR A 100 10.77 -1.73 1.75
N GLU A 101 9.97 -1.53 2.78
CA GLU A 101 8.52 -1.66 2.70
C GLU A 101 7.86 -0.47 3.36
N VAL A 102 6.62 -0.23 2.98
CA VAL A 102 5.76 0.71 3.69
C VAL A 102 4.98 -0.10 4.71
N VAL A 103 5.10 0.26 5.97
CA VAL A 103 4.50 -0.50 7.07
C VAL A 103 3.42 0.34 7.73
N LEU A 104 2.23 -0.25 7.87
CA LEU A 104 1.17 0.31 8.69
C LEU A 104 1.29 -0.39 10.04
N PRO A 105 1.83 0.29 11.06
CA PRO A 105 2.18 -0.38 12.31
C PRO A 105 0.95 -0.78 13.10
N ARG A 106 1.17 -1.61 14.11
CA ARG A 106 0.09 -2.16 14.92
C ARG A 106 -0.82 -1.07 15.50
N PHE A 107 -0.24 0.03 15.92
CA PHE A 107 -0.99 1.11 16.56
C PHE A 107 -0.80 2.40 15.79
N GLY A 108 -1.13 2.37 14.52
CA GLY A 108 -0.98 3.55 13.71
C GLY A 108 -1.32 3.28 12.28
N GLY A 109 -0.99 4.25 11.45
CA GLY A 109 -1.29 4.13 10.04
C GLY A 109 -2.73 4.50 9.73
N SER A 110 -3.03 4.51 8.46
CA SER A 110 -4.35 4.93 8.00
C SER A 110 -4.60 4.27 6.66
N LEU A 111 -5.84 3.90 6.40
CA LEU A 111 -6.22 3.24 5.15
C LEU A 111 -7.62 3.67 4.81
N THR A 112 -7.79 4.24 3.62
CA THR A 112 -9.09 4.71 3.15
C THR A 112 -9.31 4.20 1.73
N MET A 113 -10.46 3.59 1.50
CA MET A 113 -10.82 3.16 0.16
C MET A 113 -11.33 4.34 -0.64
N LEU A 114 -10.82 4.50 -1.84
CA LEU A 114 -11.18 5.63 -2.70
C LEU A 114 -12.04 5.23 -3.88
N ASP A 115 -12.24 3.93 -4.10
CA ASP A 115 -13.13 3.46 -5.16
C ASP A 115 -14.55 3.74 -4.75
N GLY A 116 -15.20 4.56 -5.51
CA GLY A 116 -16.60 4.70 -5.30
C GLY A 116 -17.32 3.53 -5.94
N ARG A 117 -17.88 2.75 -5.52
CA ARG A 117 -18.50 1.64 -6.15
C ARG A 117 -19.93 1.81 -6.33
N ASN A 118 -19.49 1.97 -6.54
CA ASN A 118 -20.26 2.23 -6.57
C ASN A 118 -21.01 2.47 -6.61
N GLY A 119 -21.16 2.26 -6.71
CA GLY A 119 -21.62 2.69 -6.44
C GLY A 119 -21.89 3.27 -6.40
N ASP A 120 -21.81 3.25 -6.25
CA ASP A 120 -21.83 3.86 -5.89
C ASP A 120 -21.76 4.81 -5.95
N ARG A 121 -21.95 4.76 -6.18
CA ARG A 121 -21.70 5.66 -5.92
C ARG A 121 -21.71 6.54 -5.70
N LYS A 122 -22.03 6.64 -5.46
CA LYS A 122 -22.11 7.49 -5.00
C LYS A 122 -21.57 7.91 -4.29
N SER A 123 -21.47 7.72 -4.00
CA SER A 123 -20.92 8.19 -3.13
C SER A 123 -20.28 8.58 -2.86
N THR A 124 -20.24 8.43 -2.94
CA THR A 124 -19.52 8.86 -2.47
C THR A 124 -19.05 9.53 -2.50
N ARG A 125 -19.34 9.42 -2.69
CA ARG A 125 -18.90 10.10 -2.46
C ARG A 125 -18.55 10.60 -2.15
N LEU A 126 -18.52 10.28 -2.07
CA LEU A 126 -18.14 10.78 -1.56
C LEU A 126 -17.67 11.26 -1.41
N ASN A 127 -17.73 11.17 -1.42
CA ASN A 127 -17.20 11.71 -1.05
C ASN A 127 -16.58 12.07 -0.96
N SER A 128 -16.49 11.82 -1.19
CA SER A 128 -15.89 12.45 -0.95
C SER A 128 -15.46 12.75 -0.69
N SER A 129 -15.27 12.66 -0.51
CA SER A 129 -14.89 13.29 -0.05
C SER A 129 -14.71 13.49 0.19
#